data_02442b2b51cbab9e4698b8f8a0e73108
#
_entry.id   02442b2b51cbab9e4698b8f8a0e73108
#
_cell.length_a   1.000
_cell.length_b   1.000
_cell.length_c   1.000
_cell.angle_alpha   90.00
_cell.angle_beta   90.00
_cell.angle_gamma   90.00
#
_symmetry.space_group_name_H-M   'P 1'
#
loop_
_entity.id
_entity.type
_entity.pdbx_description
1 polymer ?
#
loop_
_entity_poly.entity_id
_entity_poly.type
_entity_poly.pdbx_seq_one_letter_code
_entity_poly.pdbx_strand_id
1 'polypeptide(L)'
;MSIPLGRAMKPAMPKPKTKAATANLYAVVGSDEAEVKRVAIELATNLTPPGAGDFGLEVIDGAADNAEQAAARIRSAIEALQTLPFFGSTKVVWLKNANFLGDDPKARSAAVQAALEELSELLDGGFDSGVTFLISATEVDKRRAFYKMLVKRAELQVFDRLDSGRSGWEEEATEIVRLRAKKQKLEFDDDALDLFVLLTGGDTRQIENELEKIDIYCGAGVGPVERPGVSPAEPKPARRTSAGATARMVPRVTVDLVRELVPLSRAGIIFELSNALALRDLELALTLVRRLLDQGESAIGILLAAVVPTIRNLLLAKDLMERHGLPRPHSPFQFISAINRLPAKATEHLPRKKDGAINAYALGIAAQHAHQFETNQLINAMRACLTANVQLVTTQLDHELILTEVVVKLLGAK
;
A
#
# COMPACT_ATOMS: atom_id res chain seq x y z
N MET A 1 37.89 32.73 -3.92
CA MET A 1 36.43 33.00 -3.86
C MET A 1 35.71 31.67 -3.98
N SER A 2 35.31 31.11 -2.84
CA SER A 2 34.67 29.81 -2.75
C SER A 2 33.16 30.02 -2.67
N ILE A 3 32.43 29.40 -3.59
CA ILE A 3 30.96 29.39 -3.65
C ILE A 3 30.47 28.26 -2.73
N PRO A 4 29.57 28.50 -1.77
CA PRO A 4 29.06 27.44 -0.90
C PRO A 4 28.01 26.56 -1.65
N LEU A 5 28.20 25.25 -1.57
CA LEU A 5 27.25 24.23 -2.03
C LEU A 5 25.92 24.35 -1.27
N GLY A 6 24.86 24.54 -2.02
CA GLY A 6 23.50 24.58 -1.54
C GLY A 6 23.08 23.25 -0.88
N ARG A 7 22.65 23.37 0.36
CA ARG A 7 22.06 22.30 1.18
C ARG A 7 20.76 21.84 0.53
N ALA A 8 20.70 20.58 0.07
CA ALA A 8 19.48 19.97 -0.40
C ALA A 8 18.41 19.97 0.72
N MET A 9 17.31 20.66 0.48
CA MET A 9 16.14 20.63 1.35
C MET A 9 15.49 19.23 1.26
N LYS A 10 15.46 18.52 2.38
CA LYS A 10 14.63 17.32 2.56
C LYS A 10 13.16 17.71 2.36
N PRO A 11 12.36 16.92 1.61
CA PRO A 11 10.93 17.15 1.57
C PRO A 11 10.35 16.92 2.96
N ALA A 12 9.76 17.97 3.51
CA ALA A 12 9.05 17.91 4.78
C ALA A 12 7.75 17.11 4.57
N MET A 13 7.57 16.06 5.36
CA MET A 13 6.25 15.46 5.57
C MET A 13 5.25 16.57 5.91
N PRO A 14 3.99 16.51 5.45
CA PRO A 14 2.98 17.45 5.89
C PRO A 14 2.81 17.28 7.41
N LYS A 15 3.38 18.21 8.16
CA LYS A 15 3.09 18.33 9.58
C LYS A 15 1.59 18.55 9.72
N PRO A 16 0.90 17.87 10.65
CA PRO A 16 -0.48 18.20 10.96
C PRO A 16 -0.53 19.69 11.26
N LYS A 17 -1.42 20.38 10.58
CA LYS A 17 -1.65 21.82 10.84
C LYS A 17 -2.28 21.93 12.20
N THR A 18 -1.47 22.08 13.22
CA THR A 18 -1.90 22.41 14.59
C THR A 18 -2.49 23.81 14.58
N LYS A 19 -3.81 23.92 14.44
CA LYS A 19 -4.55 25.01 15.01
C LYS A 19 -4.85 24.61 16.45
N ALA A 20 -4.22 25.27 17.40
CA ALA A 20 -4.51 25.17 18.81
C ALA A 20 -5.96 25.68 19.08
N ALA A 21 -6.89 24.77 19.09
CA ALA A 21 -8.06 24.76 19.95
C ALA A 21 -8.00 23.39 20.62
N THR A 22 -8.20 23.30 21.91
CA THR A 22 -8.30 22.04 22.64
C THR A 22 -9.32 21.15 21.93
N ALA A 23 -8.85 20.33 21.02
CA ALA A 23 -9.72 19.51 20.20
C ALA A 23 -10.17 18.34 21.07
N ASN A 24 -11.39 18.45 21.60
CA ASN A 24 -12.08 17.32 22.21
C ASN A 24 -12.86 16.50 21.17
N LEU A 25 -12.54 16.68 19.87
CA LEU A 25 -13.16 15.99 18.75
C LEU A 25 -12.09 15.35 17.86
N TYR A 26 -12.11 14.03 17.77
CA TYR A 26 -11.18 13.22 16.99
C TYR A 26 -11.94 12.39 15.95
N ALA A 27 -11.38 12.25 14.76
CA ALA A 27 -11.96 11.42 13.72
C ALA A 27 -10.87 10.58 13.03
N VAL A 28 -11.09 9.26 12.96
CA VAL A 28 -10.22 8.30 12.26
C VAL A 28 -11.04 7.65 11.17
N VAL A 29 -10.77 7.99 9.93
CA VAL A 29 -11.59 7.58 8.80
C VAL A 29 -10.75 7.11 7.61
N GLY A 30 -11.34 6.34 6.71
CA GLY A 30 -10.68 5.94 5.47
C GLY A 30 -11.06 4.53 5.05
N SER A 31 -10.67 4.15 3.84
CA SER A 31 -11.00 2.83 3.29
C SER A 31 -10.06 1.70 3.77
N ASP A 32 -8.98 2.02 4.47
CA ASP A 32 -8.10 1.03 5.12
C ASP A 32 -8.66 0.64 6.49
N GLU A 33 -9.49 -0.40 6.51
CA GLU A 33 -10.16 -0.88 7.72
C GLU A 33 -9.18 -1.26 8.84
N ALA A 34 -8.07 -1.92 8.50
CA ALA A 34 -7.11 -2.38 9.48
C ALA A 34 -6.43 -1.20 10.19
N GLU A 35 -5.98 -0.21 9.42
CA GLU A 35 -5.31 0.96 9.95
C GLU A 35 -6.27 1.88 10.71
N VAL A 36 -7.48 2.10 10.19
CA VAL A 36 -8.54 2.84 10.89
C VAL A 36 -8.84 2.20 12.24
N LYS A 37 -9.02 0.88 12.30
CA LYS A 37 -9.29 0.15 13.53
C LYS A 37 -8.13 0.22 14.52
N ARG A 38 -6.90 0.00 14.06
CA ARG A 38 -5.69 0.05 14.90
C ARG A 38 -5.50 1.42 15.53
N VAL A 39 -5.55 2.47 14.71
CA VAL A 39 -5.33 3.85 15.18
C VAL A 39 -6.47 4.33 16.07
N ALA A 40 -7.72 3.95 15.77
CA ALA A 40 -8.86 4.32 16.61
C ALA A 40 -8.77 3.68 18.01
N ILE A 41 -8.32 2.41 18.11
CA ILE A 41 -8.08 1.74 19.40
C ILE A 41 -6.95 2.44 20.16
N GLU A 42 -5.83 2.74 19.49
CA GLU A 42 -4.68 3.43 20.09
C GLU A 42 -5.09 4.81 20.63
N LEU A 43 -5.84 5.59 19.83
CA LEU A 43 -6.38 6.88 20.25
C LEU A 43 -7.36 6.76 21.43
N ALA A 44 -8.31 5.83 21.37
CA ALA A 44 -9.26 5.61 22.47
C ALA A 44 -8.53 5.30 23.76
N THR A 45 -7.49 4.45 23.71
CA THR A 45 -6.69 4.10 24.88
C THR A 45 -5.90 5.30 25.41
N ASN A 46 -5.29 6.09 24.54
CA ASN A 46 -4.48 7.25 24.91
C ASN A 46 -5.33 8.42 25.46
N LEU A 47 -6.54 8.60 24.94
CA LEU A 47 -7.47 9.64 25.37
C LEU A 47 -8.20 9.29 26.67
N THR A 48 -8.33 7.99 26.99
CA THR A 48 -9.00 7.54 28.22
C THR A 48 -8.17 7.91 29.44
N PRO A 49 -8.74 8.62 30.44
CA PRO A 49 -7.99 9.05 31.60
C PRO A 49 -7.47 7.86 32.43
N PRO A 50 -6.22 7.87 32.86
CA PRO A 50 -5.69 6.83 33.73
C PRO A 50 -6.47 6.78 35.04
N GLY A 51 -6.97 5.59 35.42
CA GLY A 51 -7.72 5.39 36.66
C GLY A 51 -9.23 5.66 36.57
N ALA A 52 -9.77 6.02 35.40
CA ALA A 52 -11.22 6.22 35.21
C ALA A 52 -12.04 4.91 35.19
N GLY A 53 -11.36 3.75 35.17
CA GLY A 53 -12.02 2.44 35.09
C GLY A 53 -12.95 2.31 33.89
N ASP A 54 -14.00 1.52 34.03
CA ASP A 54 -14.98 1.26 32.96
C ASP A 54 -15.82 2.49 32.59
N PHE A 55 -15.80 3.55 33.40
CA PHE A 55 -16.57 4.79 33.18
C PHE A 55 -15.81 5.83 32.37
N GLY A 56 -14.52 5.63 32.11
CA GLY A 56 -13.69 6.58 31.35
C GLY A 56 -13.84 6.48 29.84
N LEU A 57 -14.32 5.33 29.32
CA LEU A 57 -14.51 5.09 27.90
C LEU A 57 -15.90 4.49 27.63
N GLU A 58 -16.77 5.28 27.02
CA GLU A 58 -18.08 4.84 26.55
C GLU A 58 -18.01 4.52 25.07
N VAL A 59 -18.18 3.22 24.72
CA VAL A 59 -18.08 2.75 23.33
C VAL A 59 -19.47 2.48 22.77
N ILE A 60 -19.81 3.14 21.69
CA ILE A 60 -21.05 2.94 20.93
C ILE A 60 -20.67 2.30 19.60
N ASP A 61 -21.14 1.07 19.36
CA ASP A 61 -20.95 0.43 18.08
C ASP A 61 -21.89 1.05 17.05
N GLY A 62 -21.31 1.77 16.08
CA GLY A 62 -22.00 2.44 15.00
C GLY A 62 -22.34 1.52 13.82
N ALA A 63 -21.98 0.23 13.87
CA ALA A 63 -22.38 -0.73 12.84
C ALA A 63 -23.92 -0.85 12.82
N ALA A 64 -24.52 -0.63 11.66
CA ALA A 64 -25.95 -0.66 11.47
C ALA A 64 -26.32 -1.35 10.15
N ASP A 65 -27.34 -2.23 10.19
CA ASP A 65 -27.80 -2.97 9.01
C ASP A 65 -28.78 -2.14 8.17
N ASN A 66 -29.48 -1.20 8.80
CA ASN A 66 -30.50 -0.37 8.17
C ASN A 66 -30.47 1.07 8.68
N ALA A 67 -31.25 1.94 8.05
CA ALA A 67 -31.28 3.38 8.36
C ALA A 67 -31.83 3.70 9.75
N GLU A 68 -32.77 2.93 10.25
CA GLU A 68 -33.37 3.13 11.57
C GLU A 68 -32.36 2.85 12.68
N GLN A 69 -31.63 1.72 12.57
CA GLN A 69 -30.55 1.40 13.48
C GLN A 69 -29.44 2.45 13.41
N ALA A 70 -29.05 2.90 12.20
CA ALA A 70 -28.05 3.94 12.05
C ALA A 70 -28.43 5.24 12.76
N ALA A 71 -29.67 5.71 12.56
CA ALA A 71 -30.17 6.89 13.24
C ALA A 71 -30.21 6.69 14.76
N ALA A 72 -30.60 5.52 15.27
CA ALA A 72 -30.58 5.20 16.69
C ALA A 72 -29.15 5.25 17.27
N ARG A 73 -28.14 4.70 16.57
CA ARG A 73 -26.74 4.76 17.00
C ARG A 73 -26.18 6.17 17.07
N ILE A 74 -26.57 7.03 16.11
CA ILE A 74 -26.20 8.44 16.12
C ILE A 74 -26.82 9.16 17.33
N ARG A 75 -28.11 8.92 17.61
CA ARG A 75 -28.78 9.51 18.79
C ARG A 75 -28.16 9.02 20.09
N SER A 76 -27.80 7.73 20.20
CA SER A 76 -27.08 7.25 21.39
C SER A 76 -25.73 7.97 21.57
N ALA A 77 -25.03 8.31 20.48
CA ALA A 77 -23.81 9.12 20.59
C ALA A 77 -24.12 10.56 21.06
N ILE A 78 -25.20 11.17 20.60
CA ILE A 78 -25.66 12.50 21.06
C ILE A 78 -26.00 12.47 22.56
N GLU A 79 -26.76 11.47 23.01
CA GLU A 79 -27.10 11.28 24.41
C GLU A 79 -25.85 11.09 25.29
N ALA A 80 -24.93 10.28 24.85
CA ALA A 80 -23.66 10.07 25.53
C ALA A 80 -22.82 11.35 25.63
N LEU A 81 -22.81 12.20 24.59
CA LEU A 81 -22.09 13.47 24.59
C LEU A 81 -22.71 14.50 25.54
N GLN A 82 -24.02 14.45 25.72
CA GLN A 82 -24.77 15.35 26.62
C GLN A 82 -24.77 14.91 28.08
N THR A 83 -24.35 13.65 28.33
CA THR A 83 -24.27 13.11 29.70
C THR A 83 -22.92 13.50 30.32
N LEU A 84 -22.97 14.16 31.48
CA LEU A 84 -21.76 14.56 32.21
C LEU A 84 -20.97 13.38 32.74
N PRO A 85 -19.62 13.50 32.78
CA PRO A 85 -18.78 12.48 33.38
C PRO A 85 -19.11 12.24 34.86
N PHE A 86 -19.08 10.98 35.28
CA PHE A 86 -19.26 10.64 36.70
C PHE A 86 -18.02 11.14 37.50
N PHE A 87 -18.26 11.66 38.71
CA PHE A 87 -17.25 12.09 39.70
C PHE A 87 -16.28 13.21 39.24
N GLY A 88 -16.70 14.11 38.34
CA GLY A 88 -15.87 15.26 37.90
C GLY A 88 -14.63 14.87 37.11
N SER A 89 -14.56 13.62 36.62
CA SER A 89 -13.54 13.12 35.73
C SER A 89 -13.85 13.50 34.25
N THR A 90 -12.89 13.29 33.38
CA THR A 90 -13.10 13.36 31.93
C THR A 90 -13.55 12.01 31.40
N LYS A 91 -14.35 11.97 30.32
CA LYS A 91 -14.73 10.74 29.62
C LYS A 91 -14.49 10.84 28.13
N VAL A 92 -14.31 9.69 27.51
CA VAL A 92 -14.24 9.52 26.05
C VAL A 92 -15.50 8.83 25.59
N VAL A 93 -16.20 9.43 24.62
CA VAL A 93 -17.29 8.78 23.88
C VAL A 93 -16.76 8.37 22.52
N TRP A 94 -16.76 7.05 22.24
CA TRP A 94 -16.25 6.52 20.99
C TRP A 94 -17.38 5.92 20.15
N LEU A 95 -17.76 6.60 19.06
CA LEU A 95 -18.64 6.06 18.03
C LEU A 95 -17.78 5.23 17.06
N LYS A 96 -17.75 3.93 17.32
CA LYS A 96 -16.90 2.96 16.63
C LYS A 96 -17.61 2.38 15.41
N ASN A 97 -16.88 2.11 14.32
CA ASN A 97 -17.38 1.41 13.11
C ASN A 97 -18.59 2.09 12.45
N ALA A 98 -18.64 3.40 12.41
CA ALA A 98 -19.76 4.14 11.81
C ALA A 98 -19.86 3.84 10.30
N ASN A 99 -20.76 2.94 9.90
CA ASN A 99 -20.91 2.46 8.51
C ASN A 99 -22.04 3.16 7.74
N PHE A 100 -22.41 4.36 8.15
CA PHE A 100 -23.47 5.18 7.57
C PHE A 100 -22.97 6.56 7.08
N LEU A 101 -21.66 6.72 6.97
CA LEU A 101 -21.03 7.94 6.45
C LEU A 101 -20.69 7.84 4.95
N GLY A 102 -20.91 6.69 4.34
CA GLY A 102 -20.67 6.40 2.93
C GLY A 102 -21.73 6.96 1.99
N ASP A 103 -21.79 6.43 0.78
CA ASP A 103 -22.74 6.80 -0.27
C ASP A 103 -23.71 5.63 -0.61
N ASP A 104 -24.11 4.86 0.39
CA ASP A 104 -25.08 3.79 0.30
C ASP A 104 -26.52 4.27 0.54
N PRO A 105 -27.56 3.45 0.23
CA PRO A 105 -28.96 3.83 0.47
C PRO A 105 -29.29 4.14 1.93
N LYS A 106 -28.68 3.44 2.88
CA LYS A 106 -28.82 3.68 4.33
C LYS A 106 -28.33 5.07 4.70
N ALA A 107 -27.13 5.43 4.27
CA ALA A 107 -26.53 6.73 4.50
C ALA A 107 -27.28 7.89 3.83
N ARG A 108 -28.04 7.62 2.75
CA ARG A 108 -28.88 8.62 2.07
C ARG A 108 -30.28 8.79 2.68
N SER A 109 -30.66 7.95 3.62
CA SER A 109 -31.96 8.02 4.29
C SER A 109 -32.16 9.34 4.99
N ALA A 110 -33.36 9.92 4.90
CA ALA A 110 -33.71 11.16 5.59
C ALA A 110 -33.52 11.08 7.12
N ALA A 111 -33.80 9.91 7.71
CA ALA A 111 -33.64 9.70 9.15
C ALA A 111 -32.17 9.77 9.59
N VAL A 112 -31.26 9.19 8.78
CA VAL A 112 -29.80 9.23 9.03
C VAL A 112 -29.26 10.64 8.81
N GLN A 113 -29.71 11.32 7.74
CA GLN A 113 -29.28 12.69 7.46
C GLN A 113 -29.70 13.64 8.56
N ALA A 114 -30.96 13.58 9.05
CA ALA A 114 -31.44 14.40 10.15
C ALA A 114 -30.65 14.15 11.44
N ALA A 115 -30.38 12.88 11.78
CA ALA A 115 -29.58 12.55 12.97
C ALA A 115 -28.11 13.01 12.85
N LEU A 116 -27.51 12.96 11.65
CA LEU A 116 -26.15 13.48 11.40
C LEU A 116 -26.11 15.01 11.45
N GLU A 117 -27.18 15.69 11.04
CA GLU A 117 -27.34 17.15 11.16
C GLU A 117 -27.42 17.57 12.63
N GLU A 118 -28.26 16.89 13.44
CA GLU A 118 -28.34 17.08 14.89
C GLU A 118 -26.99 16.86 15.58
N LEU A 119 -26.28 15.78 15.23
CA LEU A 119 -24.93 15.55 15.75
C LEU A 119 -23.95 16.65 15.31
N SER A 120 -24.02 17.11 14.05
CA SER A 120 -23.17 18.21 13.56
C SER A 120 -23.42 19.51 14.32
N GLU A 121 -24.67 19.85 14.59
CA GLU A 121 -25.04 21.04 15.35
C GLU A 121 -24.51 20.99 16.78
N LEU A 122 -24.60 19.82 17.44
CA LEU A 122 -24.03 19.61 18.76
C LEU A 122 -22.51 19.77 18.75
N LEU A 123 -21.83 19.18 17.77
CA LEU A 123 -20.37 19.26 17.64
C LEU A 123 -19.87 20.65 17.25
N ASP A 124 -20.63 21.41 16.46
CA ASP A 124 -20.33 22.80 16.10
C ASP A 124 -20.65 23.79 17.25
N GLY A 125 -21.74 23.55 17.97
CA GLY A 125 -22.13 24.36 19.13
C GLY A 125 -21.20 24.18 20.33
N GLY A 126 -20.48 23.09 20.38
CA GLY A 126 -19.60 22.67 21.47
C GLY A 126 -20.35 21.83 22.50
N PHE A 127 -19.63 20.96 23.17
CA PHE A 127 -20.09 20.11 24.27
C PHE A 127 -19.11 20.23 25.45
N ASP A 128 -19.42 19.58 26.57
CA ASP A 128 -18.65 19.75 27.81
C ASP A 128 -17.14 19.45 27.57
N SER A 129 -16.28 20.30 28.12
CA SER A 129 -14.83 20.20 27.98
C SER A 129 -14.24 18.96 28.65
N GLY A 130 -14.95 18.35 29.58
CA GLY A 130 -14.60 17.05 30.20
C GLY A 130 -14.99 15.86 29.34
N VAL A 131 -15.70 16.07 28.20
CA VAL A 131 -16.05 15.01 27.26
C VAL A 131 -15.17 15.08 26.00
N THR A 132 -14.63 13.98 25.59
CA THR A 132 -13.91 13.86 24.31
C THR A 132 -14.69 12.94 23.38
N PHE A 133 -14.93 13.36 22.15
CA PHE A 133 -15.58 12.54 21.14
C PHE A 133 -14.60 11.98 20.14
N LEU A 134 -14.64 10.67 19.94
CA LEU A 134 -13.90 9.95 18.92
C LEU A 134 -14.89 9.26 17.97
N ILE A 135 -14.74 9.46 16.68
CA ILE A 135 -15.50 8.73 15.64
C ILE A 135 -14.54 7.94 14.74
N SER A 136 -14.88 6.68 14.45
CA SER A 136 -14.14 5.87 13.48
C SER A 136 -15.07 5.28 12.43
N ALA A 137 -14.67 5.39 11.14
CA ALA A 137 -15.45 4.94 9.99
C ALA A 137 -14.57 4.49 8.83
N THR A 138 -14.93 3.38 8.17
CA THR A 138 -14.17 2.82 7.05
C THR A 138 -14.68 3.26 5.68
N GLU A 139 -15.96 3.62 5.57
CA GLU A 139 -16.58 4.10 4.33
C GLU A 139 -17.12 5.51 4.53
N VAL A 140 -16.46 6.49 3.93
CA VAL A 140 -16.84 7.90 4.11
C VAL A 140 -16.92 8.63 2.78
N ASP A 141 -18.06 9.21 2.47
CA ASP A 141 -18.21 10.13 1.34
C ASP A 141 -17.68 11.52 1.72
N LYS A 142 -16.49 11.84 1.20
CA LYS A 142 -15.78 13.10 1.47
C LYS A 142 -16.50 14.35 0.93
N ARG A 143 -17.55 14.19 0.13
CA ARG A 143 -18.35 15.31 -0.42
C ARG A 143 -19.42 15.79 0.55
N ARG A 144 -19.82 14.95 1.51
CA ARG A 144 -20.93 15.23 2.44
C ARG A 144 -20.60 16.30 3.48
N ALA A 145 -21.65 16.99 3.94
CA ALA A 145 -21.55 18.07 4.92
C ALA A 145 -20.90 17.62 6.23
N PHE A 146 -21.28 16.46 6.76
CA PHE A 146 -20.72 15.90 7.99
C PHE A 146 -19.20 15.69 7.88
N TYR A 147 -18.70 15.11 6.79
CA TYR A 147 -17.24 14.97 6.58
C TYR A 147 -16.55 16.34 6.53
N LYS A 148 -17.13 17.31 5.83
CA LYS A 148 -16.57 18.67 5.73
C LYS A 148 -16.52 19.36 7.12
N MET A 149 -17.50 19.11 7.97
CA MET A 149 -17.50 19.56 9.36
C MET A 149 -16.38 18.90 10.14
N LEU A 150 -16.18 17.56 10.04
CA LEU A 150 -15.06 16.86 10.68
C LEU A 150 -13.70 17.42 10.22
N VAL A 151 -13.51 17.69 8.93
CA VAL A 151 -12.26 18.31 8.41
C VAL A 151 -12.00 19.68 9.05
N LYS A 152 -13.04 20.44 9.36
CA LYS A 152 -12.92 21.79 9.92
C LYS A 152 -12.71 21.80 11.44
N ARG A 153 -13.31 20.85 12.16
CA ARG A 153 -13.45 20.89 13.61
C ARG A 153 -12.66 19.80 14.34
N ALA A 154 -12.49 18.64 13.74
CA ALA A 154 -11.86 17.49 14.35
C ALA A 154 -10.34 17.44 14.11
N GLU A 155 -9.62 16.80 15.03
CA GLU A 155 -8.33 16.23 14.71
C GLU A 155 -8.58 15.00 13.84
N LEU A 156 -8.51 15.20 12.51
CA LEU A 156 -8.86 14.22 11.51
C LEU A 156 -7.64 13.46 11.02
N GLN A 157 -7.68 12.13 11.15
CA GLN A 157 -6.72 11.22 10.54
C GLN A 157 -7.39 10.38 9.45
N VAL A 158 -6.82 10.35 8.25
CA VAL A 158 -7.39 9.67 7.09
C VAL A 158 -6.45 8.57 6.64
N PHE A 159 -6.95 7.34 6.59
CA PHE A 159 -6.24 6.14 6.16
C PHE A 159 -7.00 5.50 5.01
N ASP A 160 -6.64 5.88 3.80
CA ASP A 160 -7.21 5.25 2.60
C ASP A 160 -6.32 4.09 2.16
N ARG A 161 -6.93 3.02 1.63
CA ARG A 161 -6.20 1.93 1.00
C ARG A 161 -5.35 2.47 -0.14
N LEU A 162 -4.15 1.95 -0.23
CA LEU A 162 -3.32 2.20 -1.39
C LEU A 162 -3.95 1.54 -2.62
N ASP A 163 -4.16 2.34 -3.65
CA ASP A 163 -4.65 1.84 -4.93
C ASP A 163 -3.45 1.45 -5.78
N SER A 164 -3.17 0.14 -5.88
CA SER A 164 -2.07 -0.39 -6.69
C SER A 164 -2.20 -0.09 -8.20
N GLY A 165 -3.39 0.31 -8.66
CA GLY A 165 -3.60 0.82 -10.02
C GLY A 165 -3.17 2.27 -10.22
N ARG A 166 -2.88 3.00 -9.14
CA ARG A 166 -2.50 4.41 -9.20
C ARG A 166 -0.98 4.57 -9.29
N SER A 167 -0.52 5.41 -10.22
CA SER A 167 0.92 5.74 -10.31
C SER A 167 1.43 6.34 -9.00
N GLY A 168 2.56 5.82 -8.48
CA GLY A 168 3.22 6.28 -7.27
C GLY A 168 2.74 5.60 -5.98
N TRP A 169 1.92 4.55 -6.06
CA TRP A 169 1.53 3.76 -4.89
C TRP A 169 2.71 3.02 -4.25
N GLU A 170 3.69 2.61 -5.04
CA GLU A 170 4.88 1.90 -4.55
C GLU A 170 5.68 2.75 -3.57
N GLU A 171 5.75 4.05 -3.78
CA GLU A 171 6.46 4.96 -2.88
C GLU A 171 5.72 5.17 -1.58
N GLU A 172 4.39 5.34 -1.67
CA GLU A 172 3.54 5.44 -0.47
C GLU A 172 3.63 4.14 0.35
N ALA A 173 3.63 2.97 -0.30
CA ALA A 173 3.83 1.67 0.34
C ALA A 173 5.23 1.53 0.95
N THR A 174 6.27 1.95 0.23
CA THR A 174 7.66 1.91 0.70
C THR A 174 7.84 2.71 1.99
N GLU A 175 7.26 3.91 2.08
CA GLU A 175 7.31 4.72 3.29
C GLU A 175 6.58 4.05 4.46
N ILE A 176 5.42 3.43 4.21
CA ILE A 176 4.69 2.66 5.24
C ILE A 176 5.53 1.48 5.74
N VAL A 177 6.13 0.70 4.83
CA VAL A 177 6.98 -0.44 5.19
C VAL A 177 8.19 0.03 5.99
N ARG A 178 8.89 1.10 5.57
CA ARG A 178 10.04 1.65 6.30
C ARG A 178 9.68 2.08 7.72
N LEU A 179 8.55 2.77 7.89
CA LEU A 179 8.09 3.21 9.21
C LEU A 179 7.77 2.04 10.14
N ARG A 180 7.10 1.00 9.61
CA ARG A 180 6.72 -0.20 10.37
C ARG A 180 7.93 -1.08 10.67
N ALA A 181 8.79 -1.32 9.69
CA ALA A 181 10.04 -2.07 9.87
C ALA A 181 10.93 -1.45 10.95
N LYS A 182 11.04 -0.11 10.95
CA LYS A 182 11.79 0.62 12.00
C LYS A 182 11.21 0.42 13.39
N LYS A 183 9.87 0.35 13.55
CA LYS A 183 9.22 0.04 14.84
C LYS A 183 9.57 -1.37 15.33
N GLN A 184 9.66 -2.34 14.42
CA GLN A 184 10.02 -3.74 14.69
C GLN A 184 11.55 -3.97 14.72
N LYS A 185 12.36 -2.91 14.52
CA LYS A 185 13.82 -2.98 14.46
C LYS A 185 14.34 -3.89 13.33
N LEU A 186 13.65 -3.92 12.20
CA LEU A 186 14.07 -4.59 10.97
C LEU A 186 14.76 -3.59 10.04
N GLU A 187 15.84 -4.00 9.39
CA GLU A 187 16.56 -3.21 8.39
C GLU A 187 16.52 -3.94 7.04
N PHE A 188 15.92 -3.32 6.05
CA PHE A 188 15.79 -3.88 4.71
C PHE A 188 16.93 -3.42 3.81
N ASP A 189 17.46 -4.32 2.97
CA ASP A 189 18.17 -3.93 1.78
C ASP A 189 17.22 -3.22 0.81
N ASP A 190 17.70 -2.25 0.05
CA ASP A 190 16.82 -1.47 -0.85
C ASP A 190 16.08 -2.38 -1.86
N ASP A 191 16.77 -3.34 -2.46
CA ASP A 191 16.16 -4.32 -3.39
C ASP A 191 15.15 -5.24 -2.69
N ALA A 192 15.40 -5.61 -1.43
CA ALA A 192 14.48 -6.41 -0.64
C ALA A 192 13.22 -5.63 -0.27
N LEU A 193 13.37 -4.34 0.03
CA LEU A 193 12.26 -3.46 0.34
C LEU A 193 11.35 -3.27 -0.87
N ASP A 194 11.93 -3.00 -2.04
CA ASP A 194 11.18 -2.87 -3.29
C ASP A 194 10.43 -4.16 -3.63
N LEU A 195 11.09 -5.31 -3.48
CA LEU A 195 10.46 -6.62 -3.69
C LEU A 195 9.32 -6.85 -2.68
N PHE A 196 9.54 -6.55 -1.39
CA PHE A 196 8.52 -6.71 -0.35
C PHE A 196 7.26 -5.88 -0.65
N VAL A 197 7.43 -4.62 -1.06
CA VAL A 197 6.33 -3.73 -1.45
C VAL A 197 5.55 -4.30 -2.64
N LEU A 198 6.25 -4.81 -3.64
CA LEU A 198 5.62 -5.43 -4.81
C LEU A 198 4.85 -6.70 -4.46
N LEU A 199 5.41 -7.56 -3.59
CA LEU A 199 4.77 -8.81 -3.19
C LEU A 199 3.55 -8.58 -2.30
N THR A 200 3.57 -7.58 -1.44
CA THR A 200 2.43 -7.22 -0.57
C THR A 200 1.38 -6.37 -1.28
N GLY A 201 1.71 -5.78 -2.44
CA GLY A 201 0.79 -5.01 -3.26
C GLY A 201 0.23 -3.75 -2.59
N GLY A 202 0.89 -3.24 -1.55
CA GLY A 202 0.44 -2.07 -0.79
C GLY A 202 -0.74 -2.33 0.14
N ASP A 203 -1.18 -3.57 0.31
CA ASP A 203 -2.16 -3.92 1.32
C ASP A 203 -1.54 -3.80 2.71
N THR A 204 -2.01 -2.82 3.48
CA THR A 204 -1.42 -2.46 4.79
C THR A 204 -1.54 -3.59 5.81
N ARG A 205 -2.60 -4.40 5.75
CA ARG A 205 -2.79 -5.57 6.60
C ARG A 205 -1.80 -6.67 6.23
N GLN A 206 -1.61 -6.89 4.93
CA GLN A 206 -0.62 -7.86 4.45
C GLN A 206 0.79 -7.41 4.81
N ILE A 207 1.12 -6.13 4.61
CA ILE A 207 2.40 -5.54 5.04
C ILE A 207 2.67 -5.83 6.53
N GLU A 208 1.68 -5.62 7.40
CA GLU A 208 1.85 -5.84 8.85
C GLU A 208 2.07 -7.31 9.19
N ASN A 209 1.26 -8.20 8.64
CA ASN A 209 1.37 -9.64 8.86
C ASN A 209 2.72 -10.20 8.37
N GLU A 210 3.18 -9.74 7.20
CA GLU A 210 4.44 -10.22 6.62
C GLU A 210 5.66 -9.65 7.36
N LEU A 211 5.60 -8.41 7.84
CA LEU A 211 6.64 -7.84 8.70
C LEU A 211 6.73 -8.58 10.05
N GLU A 212 5.58 -8.89 10.67
CA GLU A 212 5.54 -9.67 11.91
C GLU A 212 6.13 -11.06 11.71
N LYS A 213 5.81 -11.73 10.60
CA LYS A 213 6.40 -13.03 10.24
C LYS A 213 7.92 -12.96 10.09
N ILE A 214 8.43 -11.93 9.41
CA ILE A 214 9.87 -11.70 9.27
C ILE A 214 10.52 -11.45 10.63
N ASP A 215 9.90 -10.64 11.50
CA ASP A 215 10.42 -10.35 12.84
C ASP A 215 10.49 -11.62 13.71
N ILE A 216 9.44 -12.44 13.67
CA ILE A 216 9.42 -13.75 14.37
C ILE A 216 10.53 -14.67 13.84
N TYR A 217 10.67 -14.79 12.54
CA TYR A 217 11.70 -15.62 11.89
C TYR A 217 13.11 -15.18 12.30
N CYS A 218 13.39 -13.89 12.19
CA CYS A 218 14.67 -13.31 12.58
C CYS A 218 14.90 -13.38 14.10
N GLY A 219 13.86 -13.20 14.92
CA GLY A 219 13.91 -13.24 16.37
C GLY A 219 14.10 -14.67 16.94
N ALA A 220 13.63 -15.68 16.22
CA ALA A 220 13.78 -17.08 16.58
C ALA A 220 15.21 -17.65 16.39
N GLY A 221 16.13 -16.85 15.84
CA GLY A 221 17.52 -17.28 15.61
C GLY A 221 17.67 -18.34 14.51
N VAL A 222 16.63 -18.53 13.69
CA VAL A 222 16.68 -19.39 12.51
C VAL A 222 17.39 -18.58 11.41
N GLY A 223 18.73 -18.64 11.40
CA GLY A 223 19.53 -18.10 10.30
C GLY A 223 19.19 -18.81 8.98
N PRO A 224 19.58 -18.24 7.83
CA PRO A 224 19.33 -18.85 6.53
C PRO A 224 19.83 -20.31 6.55
N VAL A 225 18.94 -21.24 6.19
CA VAL A 225 19.25 -22.65 6.08
C VAL A 225 20.30 -22.80 5.00
N GLU A 226 21.54 -23.13 5.37
CA GLU A 226 22.59 -23.50 4.44
C GLU A 226 22.10 -24.68 3.59
N ARG A 227 22.08 -24.51 2.28
CA ARG A 227 21.73 -25.61 1.37
C ARG A 227 22.73 -26.76 1.55
N PRO A 228 22.30 -28.01 1.71
CA PRO A 228 23.20 -29.14 1.76
C PRO A 228 23.86 -29.33 0.38
N GLY A 229 25.16 -29.07 0.28
CA GLY A 229 25.89 -29.33 -0.97
C GLY A 229 27.28 -28.72 -1.11
N VAL A 230 27.79 -27.99 -0.10
CA VAL A 230 29.20 -27.55 -0.12
C VAL A 230 29.86 -27.98 1.17
N SER A 231 30.81 -28.90 1.12
CA SER A 231 31.59 -29.39 2.26
C SER A 231 32.32 -28.24 2.96
N PRO A 232 32.10 -28.04 4.28
CA PRO A 232 32.88 -27.07 5.03
C PRO A 232 34.24 -27.64 5.47
N ALA A 233 35.26 -26.83 5.37
CA ALA A 233 36.54 -27.07 6.03
C ALA A 233 36.31 -26.98 7.56
N GLU A 234 36.90 -27.91 8.29
CA GLU A 234 36.73 -28.09 9.74
C GLU A 234 37.01 -26.79 10.54
N PRO A 235 36.13 -26.38 11.46
CA PRO A 235 36.39 -25.26 12.35
C PRO A 235 37.28 -25.68 13.54
N LYS A 236 38.38 -24.99 13.73
CA LYS A 236 39.20 -25.07 14.95
C LYS A 236 38.39 -24.62 16.18
N PRO A 237 38.54 -25.23 17.34
CA PRO A 237 37.74 -24.92 18.54
C PRO A 237 38.09 -23.51 19.07
N ALA A 238 37.12 -22.61 19.04
CA ALA A 238 37.21 -21.30 19.65
C ALA A 238 37.04 -21.35 21.17
N ARG A 239 37.98 -20.80 21.88
CA ARG A 239 38.04 -20.61 23.34
C ARG A 239 36.81 -19.86 23.83
N ARG A 240 36.05 -20.43 24.75
CA ARG A 240 34.98 -19.78 25.48
C ARG A 240 35.57 -18.66 26.35
N THR A 241 35.31 -17.42 25.98
CA THR A 241 35.45 -16.26 26.85
C THR A 241 34.06 -15.78 27.26
N SER A 242 33.89 -15.64 28.57
CA SER A 242 32.67 -15.28 29.27
C SER A 242 32.20 -13.84 28.99
N ALA A 243 30.88 -13.69 28.98
CA ALA A 243 30.12 -12.50 29.36
C ALA A 243 30.49 -11.16 28.66
N GLY A 244 29.84 -10.88 27.56
CA GLY A 244 29.61 -9.54 27.05
C GLY A 244 28.19 -9.48 26.54
N ALA A 245 27.39 -8.52 26.98
CA ALA A 245 26.04 -8.26 26.52
C ALA A 245 26.06 -8.19 24.98
N THR A 246 25.51 -9.17 24.30
CA THR A 246 25.35 -9.15 22.84
C THR A 246 24.41 -8.01 22.49
N ALA A 247 24.98 -6.93 21.96
CA ALA A 247 24.21 -5.95 21.24
C ALA A 247 23.37 -6.73 20.21
N ARG A 248 22.05 -6.72 20.36
CA ARG A 248 21.12 -7.38 19.44
C ARG A 248 21.35 -6.75 18.07
N MET A 249 22.06 -7.45 17.19
CA MET A 249 22.25 -6.97 15.82
C MET A 249 20.85 -6.83 15.22
N VAL A 250 20.59 -5.67 14.64
CA VAL A 250 19.32 -5.41 13.91
C VAL A 250 19.26 -6.42 12.77
N PRO A 251 18.22 -7.25 12.67
CA PRO A 251 18.11 -8.24 11.60
C PRO A 251 18.04 -7.56 10.25
N ARG A 252 18.89 -7.98 9.32
CA ARG A 252 18.91 -7.47 7.95
C ARG A 252 18.05 -8.35 7.06
N VAL A 253 17.05 -7.74 6.43
CA VAL A 253 16.11 -8.41 5.53
C VAL A 253 16.65 -8.34 4.10
N THR A 254 17.00 -9.51 3.55
CA THR A 254 17.54 -9.66 2.20
C THR A 254 16.47 -10.07 1.20
N VAL A 255 16.77 -9.96 -0.10
CA VAL A 255 15.88 -10.39 -1.19
C VAL A 255 15.52 -11.88 -1.07
N ASP A 256 16.49 -12.73 -0.71
CA ASP A 256 16.26 -14.17 -0.57
C ASP A 256 15.30 -14.48 0.59
N LEU A 257 15.44 -13.77 1.72
CA LEU A 257 14.54 -13.90 2.85
C LEU A 257 13.11 -13.46 2.51
N VAL A 258 12.97 -12.37 1.76
CA VAL A 258 11.65 -11.90 1.29
C VAL A 258 11.00 -12.93 0.37
N ARG A 259 11.76 -13.52 -0.57
CA ARG A 259 11.24 -14.57 -1.47
C ARG A 259 10.83 -15.84 -0.75
N GLU A 260 11.53 -16.19 0.32
CA GLU A 260 11.23 -17.40 1.11
C GLU A 260 9.99 -17.23 1.98
N LEU A 261 9.84 -16.08 2.62
CA LEU A 261 8.82 -15.88 3.66
C LEU A 261 7.55 -15.21 3.15
N VAL A 262 7.64 -14.28 2.19
CA VAL A 262 6.50 -13.47 1.77
C VAL A 262 5.75 -14.18 0.64
N PRO A 263 4.51 -14.65 0.87
CA PRO A 263 3.72 -15.27 -0.18
C PRO A 263 3.34 -14.23 -1.23
N LEU A 264 3.21 -14.70 -2.47
CA LEU A 264 2.73 -13.87 -3.56
C LEU A 264 1.32 -13.39 -3.29
N SER A 265 1.17 -12.11 -3.06
CA SER A 265 -0.13 -11.44 -3.14
C SER A 265 -0.65 -11.48 -4.58
N ARG A 266 -1.90 -11.12 -4.78
CA ARG A 266 -2.49 -10.92 -6.10
C ARG A 266 -1.63 -9.99 -6.98
N ALA A 267 -1.18 -8.86 -6.42
CA ALA A 267 -0.28 -7.93 -7.09
C ALA A 267 1.09 -8.55 -7.34
N GLY A 268 1.58 -9.37 -6.43
CA GLY A 268 2.82 -10.15 -6.59
C GLY A 268 2.73 -11.15 -7.74
N ILE A 269 1.60 -11.85 -7.92
CA ILE A 269 1.42 -12.77 -9.06
C ILE A 269 1.42 -11.99 -10.39
N ILE A 270 0.77 -10.82 -10.45
CA ILE A 270 0.79 -9.93 -11.62
C ILE A 270 2.21 -9.47 -11.94
N PHE A 271 2.99 -9.14 -10.91
CA PHE A 271 4.40 -8.77 -11.06
C PHE A 271 5.25 -9.96 -11.55
N GLU A 272 5.07 -11.15 -10.97
CA GLU A 272 5.76 -12.36 -11.46
C GLU A 272 5.40 -12.69 -12.90
N LEU A 273 4.14 -12.51 -13.30
CA LEU A 273 3.74 -12.67 -14.70
C LEU A 273 4.51 -11.68 -15.59
N SER A 274 4.62 -10.42 -15.17
CA SER A 274 5.41 -9.42 -15.90
C SER A 274 6.88 -9.81 -16.03
N ASN A 275 7.47 -10.39 -14.98
CA ASN A 275 8.84 -10.90 -14.99
C ASN A 275 8.97 -12.12 -15.90
N ALA A 276 8.07 -13.10 -15.81
CA ALA A 276 8.08 -14.29 -16.67
C ALA A 276 7.99 -13.90 -18.15
N LEU A 277 7.15 -12.93 -18.50
CA LEU A 277 7.05 -12.38 -19.85
C LEU A 277 8.38 -11.73 -20.30
N ALA A 278 9.00 -10.92 -19.44
CA ALA A 278 10.26 -10.25 -19.75
C ALA A 278 11.43 -11.25 -19.90
N LEU A 279 11.45 -12.32 -19.11
CA LEU A 279 12.44 -13.41 -19.14
C LEU A 279 12.19 -14.41 -20.26
N ARG A 280 11.09 -14.32 -21.01
CA ARG A 280 10.64 -15.28 -22.03
C ARG A 280 10.35 -16.67 -21.46
N ASP A 281 9.94 -16.75 -20.20
CA ASP A 281 9.51 -18.00 -19.57
C ASP A 281 8.04 -18.27 -19.89
N LEU A 282 7.81 -19.00 -20.99
CA LEU A 282 6.44 -19.31 -21.47
C LEU A 282 5.68 -20.19 -20.49
N GLU A 283 6.32 -21.20 -19.93
CA GLU A 283 5.68 -22.16 -19.03
C GLU A 283 5.20 -21.47 -17.74
N LEU A 284 6.07 -20.70 -17.12
CA LEU A 284 5.73 -19.91 -15.93
C LEU A 284 4.67 -18.88 -16.25
N ALA A 285 4.77 -18.15 -17.37
CA ALA A 285 3.79 -17.13 -17.76
C ALA A 285 2.37 -17.73 -17.92
N LEU A 286 2.24 -18.89 -18.60
CA LEU A 286 0.94 -19.55 -18.76
C LEU A 286 0.38 -20.09 -17.44
N THR A 287 1.24 -20.62 -16.57
CA THR A 287 0.87 -21.08 -15.23
C THR A 287 0.33 -19.91 -14.38
N LEU A 288 0.99 -18.74 -14.43
CA LEU A 288 0.55 -17.56 -13.68
C LEU A 288 -0.73 -16.95 -14.23
N VAL A 289 -0.94 -16.94 -15.56
CA VAL A 289 -2.21 -16.52 -16.19
C VAL A 289 -3.36 -17.37 -15.67
N ARG A 290 -3.21 -18.71 -15.71
CA ARG A 290 -4.22 -19.64 -15.19
C ARG A 290 -4.50 -19.38 -13.72
N ARG A 291 -3.47 -19.28 -12.90
CA ARG A 291 -3.60 -19.02 -11.47
C ARG A 291 -4.36 -17.71 -11.16
N LEU A 292 -4.12 -16.65 -11.94
CA LEU A 292 -4.85 -15.38 -11.79
C LEU A 292 -6.33 -15.53 -12.15
N LEU A 293 -6.64 -16.24 -13.24
CA LEU A 293 -8.03 -16.52 -13.64
C LEU A 293 -8.76 -17.38 -12.59
N ASP A 294 -8.10 -18.41 -12.05
CA ASP A 294 -8.64 -19.26 -10.97
C ASP A 294 -8.91 -18.47 -9.68
N GLN A 295 -8.16 -17.42 -9.43
CA GLN A 295 -8.37 -16.49 -8.31
C GLN A 295 -9.47 -15.44 -8.56
N GLY A 296 -10.14 -15.53 -9.73
CA GLY A 296 -11.23 -14.63 -10.09
C GLY A 296 -10.80 -13.31 -10.71
N GLU A 297 -9.52 -13.19 -11.16
CA GLU A 297 -9.11 -12.03 -11.93
C GLU A 297 -9.79 -12.01 -13.30
N SER A 298 -10.22 -10.82 -13.72
CA SER A 298 -10.71 -10.67 -15.08
C SER A 298 -9.56 -10.74 -16.09
N ALA A 299 -9.79 -11.43 -17.22
CA ALA A 299 -8.79 -11.52 -18.28
C ALA A 299 -8.36 -10.14 -18.81
N ILE A 300 -9.30 -9.19 -18.87
CA ILE A 300 -9.02 -7.79 -19.22
C ILE A 300 -8.11 -7.16 -18.17
N GLY A 301 -8.37 -7.41 -16.88
CA GLY A 301 -7.52 -6.95 -15.78
C GLY A 301 -6.08 -7.46 -15.92
N ILE A 302 -5.90 -8.76 -16.18
CA ILE A 302 -4.58 -9.38 -16.41
C ILE A 302 -3.88 -8.75 -17.63
N LEU A 303 -4.62 -8.63 -18.76
CA LEU A 303 -4.09 -8.03 -19.98
C LEU A 303 -3.58 -6.61 -19.76
N LEU A 304 -4.37 -5.77 -19.08
CA LEU A 304 -4.06 -4.35 -18.88
C LEU A 304 -3.07 -4.09 -17.72
N ALA A 305 -3.05 -4.94 -16.70
CA ALA A 305 -2.18 -4.75 -15.54
C ALA A 305 -0.78 -5.39 -15.72
N ALA A 306 -0.66 -6.49 -16.46
CA ALA A 306 0.61 -7.21 -16.64
C ALA A 306 1.11 -7.19 -18.08
N VAL A 307 0.34 -7.68 -19.04
CA VAL A 307 0.84 -7.99 -20.39
C VAL A 307 1.17 -6.71 -21.17
N VAL A 308 0.20 -5.81 -21.30
CA VAL A 308 0.37 -4.54 -22.04
C VAL A 308 1.46 -3.66 -21.44
N PRO A 309 1.54 -3.42 -20.12
CA PRO A 309 2.62 -2.64 -19.52
C PRO A 309 4.01 -3.28 -19.75
N THR A 310 4.13 -4.61 -19.67
CA THR A 310 5.40 -5.29 -19.90
C THR A 310 5.88 -5.09 -21.34
N ILE A 311 5.03 -5.32 -22.34
CA ILE A 311 5.39 -5.11 -23.76
C ILE A 311 5.75 -3.65 -24.01
N ARG A 312 4.96 -2.70 -23.47
CA ARG A 312 5.24 -1.27 -23.58
C ARG A 312 6.59 -0.90 -22.98
N ASN A 313 6.90 -1.40 -21.78
CA ASN A 313 8.16 -1.11 -21.12
C ASN A 313 9.36 -1.72 -21.85
N LEU A 314 9.22 -2.92 -22.43
CA LEU A 314 10.24 -3.52 -23.28
C LEU A 314 10.50 -2.68 -24.54
N LEU A 315 9.45 -2.18 -25.21
CA LEU A 315 9.56 -1.29 -26.36
C LEU A 315 10.23 0.03 -25.99
N LEU A 316 9.80 0.68 -24.91
CA LEU A 316 10.36 1.93 -24.46
C LEU A 316 11.83 1.80 -24.04
N ALA A 317 12.16 0.74 -23.31
CA ALA A 317 13.53 0.47 -22.89
C ALA A 317 14.44 0.26 -24.11
N LYS A 318 13.98 -0.55 -25.07
CA LYS A 318 14.72 -0.84 -26.30
C LYS A 318 14.94 0.43 -27.12
N ASP A 319 13.90 1.24 -27.33
CA ASP A 319 13.99 2.50 -28.06
C ASP A 319 14.96 3.50 -27.41
N LEU A 320 14.88 3.65 -26.07
CA LEU A 320 15.80 4.52 -25.33
C LEU A 320 17.27 4.03 -25.43
N MET A 321 17.48 2.72 -25.32
CA MET A 321 18.84 2.15 -25.43
C MET A 321 19.40 2.35 -26.84
N GLU A 322 18.62 2.10 -27.88
CA GLU A 322 19.03 2.26 -29.27
C GLU A 322 19.28 3.73 -29.66
N ARG A 323 18.35 4.64 -29.32
CA ARG A 323 18.46 6.06 -29.67
C ARG A 323 19.56 6.80 -28.93
N HIS A 324 19.85 6.42 -27.70
CA HIS A 324 20.80 7.12 -26.85
C HIS A 324 22.10 6.34 -26.60
N GLY A 325 22.27 5.19 -27.24
CA GLY A 325 23.47 4.38 -27.11
C GLY A 325 23.70 3.88 -25.69
N LEU A 326 22.61 3.62 -24.93
CA LEU A 326 22.74 3.17 -23.54
C LEU A 326 23.16 1.70 -23.51
N PRO A 327 24.15 1.34 -22.68
CA PRO A 327 24.56 -0.04 -22.53
C PRO A 327 23.48 -0.87 -21.82
N ARG A 328 23.51 -2.19 -22.02
CA ARG A 328 22.65 -3.11 -21.27
C ARG A 328 22.90 -2.95 -19.77
N PRO A 329 21.87 -2.65 -18.96
CA PRO A 329 22.04 -2.50 -17.53
C PRO A 329 22.16 -3.86 -16.83
N HIS A 330 23.00 -3.95 -15.81
CA HIS A 330 23.08 -5.12 -14.93
C HIS A 330 22.04 -5.07 -13.80
N SER A 331 21.56 -3.88 -13.46
CA SER A 331 20.49 -3.68 -12.48
C SER A 331 19.48 -2.62 -12.96
N PRO A 332 18.23 -2.66 -12.48
CA PRO A 332 17.23 -1.63 -12.81
C PRO A 332 17.71 -0.22 -12.46
N PHE A 333 18.39 -0.06 -11.33
CA PHE A 333 18.90 1.24 -10.85
C PHE A 333 19.97 1.85 -11.75
N GLN A 334 20.81 1.02 -12.37
CA GLN A 334 21.79 1.49 -13.35
C GLN A 334 21.10 2.15 -14.55
N PHE A 335 20.02 1.55 -15.03
CA PHE A 335 19.24 2.10 -16.12
C PHE A 335 18.53 3.41 -15.73
N ILE A 336 17.94 3.45 -14.53
CA ILE A 336 17.32 4.66 -13.98
C ILE A 336 18.34 5.80 -13.91
N SER A 337 19.53 5.54 -13.40
CA SER A 337 20.60 6.53 -13.33
C SER A 337 21.06 7.02 -14.72
N ALA A 338 21.06 6.15 -15.72
CA ALA A 338 21.37 6.52 -17.10
C ALA A 338 20.27 7.40 -17.72
N ILE A 339 18.99 7.04 -17.54
CA ILE A 339 17.85 7.83 -18.03
C ILE A 339 17.81 9.22 -17.40
N ASN A 340 18.06 9.34 -16.10
CA ASN A 340 18.05 10.63 -15.40
C ASN A 340 19.13 11.60 -15.89
N ARG A 341 20.13 11.12 -16.64
CA ARG A 341 21.16 11.95 -17.27
C ARG A 341 20.76 12.42 -18.68
N LEU A 342 19.69 11.85 -19.24
CA LEU A 342 19.22 12.23 -20.57
C LEU A 342 18.54 13.61 -20.54
N PRO A 343 18.53 14.34 -21.70
CA PRO A 343 17.81 15.59 -21.80
C PRO A 343 16.30 15.41 -21.49
N ALA A 344 15.68 16.37 -20.85
CA ALA A 344 14.26 16.32 -20.47
C ALA A 344 13.32 15.96 -21.65
N LYS A 345 13.64 16.46 -22.87
CA LYS A 345 12.90 16.15 -24.10
C LYS A 345 12.92 14.66 -24.48
N ALA A 346 14.02 13.96 -24.16
CA ALA A 346 14.15 12.53 -24.46
C ALA A 346 13.32 11.66 -23.50
N THR A 347 12.97 12.18 -22.33
CA THR A 347 12.25 11.48 -21.27
C THR A 347 10.85 12.03 -21.01
N GLU A 348 10.39 12.97 -21.81
CA GLU A 348 9.10 13.68 -21.62
C GLU A 348 7.90 12.73 -21.67
N HIS A 349 7.98 11.71 -22.52
CA HIS A 349 6.93 10.72 -22.74
C HIS A 349 6.94 9.58 -21.69
N LEU A 350 7.92 9.55 -20.80
CA LEU A 350 8.01 8.49 -19.77
C LEU A 350 7.08 8.77 -18.61
N PRO A 351 6.51 7.72 -17.99
CA PRO A 351 5.66 7.88 -16.81
C PRO A 351 6.46 8.52 -15.66
N ARG A 352 5.86 9.54 -15.04
CA ARG A 352 6.47 10.29 -13.94
C ARG A 352 5.70 10.10 -12.64
N LYS A 353 6.44 10.15 -11.56
CA LYS A 353 5.94 10.19 -10.19
C LYS A 353 5.35 11.56 -9.84
N LYS A 354 4.64 11.66 -8.71
CA LYS A 354 4.06 12.94 -8.24
C LYS A 354 5.12 14.03 -7.97
N ASP A 355 6.33 13.64 -7.62
CA ASP A 355 7.48 14.52 -7.39
C ASP A 355 8.19 14.95 -8.69
N GLY A 356 7.70 14.48 -9.86
CA GLY A 356 8.26 14.74 -11.17
C GLY A 356 9.40 13.80 -11.59
N ALA A 357 9.86 12.91 -10.72
CA ALA A 357 10.84 11.89 -11.06
C ALA A 357 10.25 10.86 -12.02
N ILE A 358 11.11 10.18 -12.80
CA ILE A 358 10.65 9.15 -13.74
C ILE A 358 10.31 7.89 -12.94
N ASN A 359 9.10 7.33 -13.14
CA ASN A 359 8.77 6.01 -12.60
C ASN A 359 9.44 4.93 -13.47
N ALA A 360 10.70 4.63 -13.14
CA ALA A 360 11.57 3.90 -14.04
C ALA A 360 11.92 2.48 -13.57
N TYR A 361 11.42 2.00 -12.41
CA TYR A 361 11.79 0.68 -11.90
C TYR A 361 11.36 -0.46 -12.84
N ALA A 362 10.08 -0.50 -13.22
CA ALA A 362 9.59 -1.49 -14.19
C ALA A 362 10.24 -1.36 -15.57
N LEU A 363 10.58 -0.12 -15.98
CA LEU A 363 11.31 0.15 -17.19
C LEU A 363 12.77 -0.35 -17.08
N GLY A 364 13.40 -0.23 -15.91
CA GLY A 364 14.73 -0.73 -15.63
C GLY A 364 14.81 -2.27 -15.68
N ILE A 365 13.80 -2.96 -15.14
CA ILE A 365 13.64 -4.41 -15.28
C ILE A 365 13.52 -4.78 -16.77
N ALA A 366 12.64 -4.09 -17.50
CA ALA A 366 12.47 -4.34 -18.94
C ALA A 366 13.77 -4.13 -19.72
N ALA A 367 14.58 -3.13 -19.39
CA ALA A 367 15.84 -2.84 -20.04
C ALA A 367 16.87 -3.97 -19.92
N GLN A 368 16.88 -4.71 -18.81
CA GLN A 368 17.77 -5.86 -18.64
C GLN A 368 17.48 -6.98 -19.65
N HIS A 369 16.23 -7.08 -20.11
CA HIS A 369 15.73 -8.17 -20.94
C HIS A 369 15.34 -7.74 -22.38
N ALA A 370 15.24 -6.44 -22.66
CA ALA A 370 14.80 -5.90 -23.95
C ALA A 370 15.62 -6.40 -25.15
N HIS A 371 16.90 -6.75 -24.93
CA HIS A 371 17.77 -7.31 -25.96
C HIS A 371 17.32 -8.70 -26.49
N GLN A 372 16.49 -9.44 -25.73
CA GLN A 372 15.95 -10.75 -26.10
C GLN A 372 14.80 -10.67 -27.10
N PHE A 373 14.27 -9.48 -27.36
CA PHE A 373 13.14 -9.26 -28.21
C PHE A 373 13.49 -8.40 -29.42
N GLU A 374 12.91 -8.72 -30.57
CA GLU A 374 12.97 -7.85 -31.73
C GLU A 374 11.87 -6.77 -31.64
N THR A 375 12.17 -5.56 -32.16
CA THR A 375 11.22 -4.44 -32.14
C THR A 375 9.91 -4.80 -32.85
N ASN A 376 9.99 -5.46 -34.03
CA ASN A 376 8.82 -5.91 -34.77
C ASN A 376 8.00 -6.96 -34.01
N GLN A 377 8.66 -7.86 -33.25
CA GLN A 377 7.98 -8.83 -32.39
C GLN A 377 7.15 -8.13 -31.32
N LEU A 378 7.73 -7.15 -30.63
CA LEU A 378 7.02 -6.37 -29.59
C LEU A 378 5.88 -5.55 -30.17
N ILE A 379 6.04 -4.95 -31.36
CA ILE A 379 4.96 -4.23 -32.06
C ILE A 379 3.81 -5.18 -32.42
N ASN A 380 4.10 -6.37 -32.92
CA ASN A 380 3.09 -7.36 -33.28
C ASN A 380 2.39 -7.88 -32.01
N ALA A 381 3.12 -8.09 -30.90
CA ALA A 381 2.55 -8.43 -29.61
C ALA A 381 1.60 -7.35 -29.08
N MET A 382 1.96 -6.07 -29.24
CA MET A 382 1.08 -4.97 -28.87
C MET A 382 -0.21 -4.95 -29.71
N ARG A 383 -0.11 -5.22 -31.01
CA ARG A 383 -1.29 -5.38 -31.90
C ARG A 383 -2.16 -6.57 -31.47
N ALA A 384 -1.52 -7.69 -31.07
CA ALA A 384 -2.23 -8.86 -30.55
C ALA A 384 -3.00 -8.52 -29.24
N CYS A 385 -2.39 -7.72 -28.35
CA CYS A 385 -3.09 -7.22 -27.16
C CYS A 385 -4.33 -6.39 -27.50
N LEU A 386 -4.26 -5.53 -28.52
CA LEU A 386 -5.42 -4.74 -28.96
C LEU A 386 -6.53 -5.67 -29.48
N THR A 387 -6.19 -6.66 -30.29
CA THR A 387 -7.14 -7.65 -30.81
C THR A 387 -7.77 -8.45 -29.65
N ALA A 388 -6.95 -8.91 -28.71
CA ALA A 388 -7.41 -9.63 -27.52
C ALA A 388 -8.36 -8.78 -26.66
N ASN A 389 -8.03 -7.51 -26.45
CA ASN A 389 -8.90 -6.60 -25.70
C ASN A 389 -10.30 -6.47 -26.35
N VAL A 390 -10.35 -6.35 -27.69
CA VAL A 390 -11.63 -6.34 -28.42
C VAL A 390 -12.35 -7.67 -28.28
N GLN A 391 -11.65 -8.80 -28.45
CA GLN A 391 -12.25 -10.13 -28.34
C GLN A 391 -12.82 -10.40 -26.94
N LEU A 392 -12.11 -10.02 -25.89
CA LEU A 392 -12.55 -10.17 -24.49
C LEU A 392 -13.83 -9.40 -24.17
N VAL A 393 -14.11 -8.31 -24.89
CA VAL A 393 -15.32 -7.49 -24.69
C VAL A 393 -16.45 -7.89 -25.61
N THR A 394 -16.14 -8.32 -26.85
CA THR A 394 -17.15 -8.46 -27.92
C THR A 394 -17.51 -9.90 -28.25
N THR A 395 -16.75 -10.89 -27.75
CA THR A 395 -16.97 -12.30 -28.08
C THR A 395 -17.21 -13.13 -26.82
N GLN A 396 -17.75 -14.34 -26.99
CA GLN A 396 -17.89 -15.33 -25.93
C GLN A 396 -16.79 -16.39 -25.95
N LEU A 397 -15.66 -16.09 -26.58
CA LEU A 397 -14.53 -16.99 -26.59
C LEU A 397 -13.97 -17.16 -25.17
N ASP A 398 -13.37 -18.32 -24.93
CA ASP A 398 -12.71 -18.61 -23.67
C ASP A 398 -11.61 -17.57 -23.38
N HIS A 399 -11.69 -16.92 -22.23
CA HIS A 399 -10.79 -15.86 -21.84
C HIS A 399 -9.36 -16.36 -21.61
N GLU A 400 -9.19 -17.59 -21.11
CA GLU A 400 -7.88 -18.22 -20.96
C GLU A 400 -7.22 -18.44 -22.32
N LEU A 401 -8.01 -18.89 -23.31
CA LEU A 401 -7.52 -19.11 -24.66
C LEU A 401 -7.04 -17.82 -25.32
N ILE A 402 -7.80 -16.72 -25.17
CA ILE A 402 -7.41 -15.39 -25.71
C ILE A 402 -6.10 -14.91 -25.09
N LEU A 403 -5.97 -15.00 -23.77
CA LEU A 403 -4.72 -14.59 -23.09
C LEU A 403 -3.55 -15.50 -23.46
N THR A 404 -3.77 -16.81 -23.52
CA THR A 404 -2.75 -17.78 -23.96
C THR A 404 -2.23 -17.45 -25.35
N GLU A 405 -3.13 -17.11 -26.28
CA GLU A 405 -2.73 -16.72 -27.64
C GLU A 405 -1.82 -15.49 -27.66
N VAL A 406 -2.14 -14.47 -26.85
CA VAL A 406 -1.30 -13.27 -26.73
C VAL A 406 0.08 -13.61 -26.17
N VAL A 407 0.13 -14.39 -25.09
CA VAL A 407 1.40 -14.80 -24.46
C VAL A 407 2.26 -15.63 -25.43
N VAL A 408 1.65 -16.57 -26.14
CA VAL A 408 2.35 -17.38 -27.15
C VAL A 408 2.86 -16.52 -28.31
N LYS A 409 2.08 -15.56 -28.80
CA LYS A 409 2.53 -14.62 -29.84
C LYS A 409 3.69 -13.74 -29.40
N LEU A 410 3.73 -13.37 -28.11
CA LEU A 410 4.85 -12.61 -27.56
C LEU A 410 6.12 -13.46 -27.39
N LEU A 411 5.99 -14.68 -26.85
CA LEU A 411 7.11 -15.50 -26.41
C LEU A 411 7.50 -16.60 -27.39
N GLY A 412 6.56 -17.10 -28.19
CA GLY A 412 6.73 -18.27 -29.05
C GLY A 412 7.48 -18.03 -30.36
N ALA A 413 7.68 -16.80 -30.81
CA ALA A 413 8.48 -16.51 -32.00
C ALA A 413 9.98 -16.57 -31.66
N LYS A 414 10.68 -17.62 -32.12
CA LYS A 414 12.14 -17.66 -32.24
C LYS A 414 12.53 -17.25 -33.63
#